data_b8c6d2aee289b182a8bfefde23fa4985
#
_entry.id   b8c6d2aee289b182a8bfefde23fa4985
#
_cell.length_a   1.000
_cell.length_b   1.000
_cell.length_c   1.000
_cell.angle_alpha   90.00
_cell.angle_beta   90.00
_cell.angle_gamma   90.00
#
_symmetry.space_group_name_H-M   'P 1'
#
loop_
_entity.id
_entity.type
_entity.pdbx_description
1 polymer ?
#
loop_
_entity_poly.entity_id
_entity_poly.type
_entity_poly.pdbx_seq_one_letter_code
_entity_poly.pdbx_strand_id
1 'polypeptide(L)'
;MRIREATDRDLDAVESLLVANDLPLDGVRENFSSFVVAENNGTIAGAIGYERFGSVALLRSAVVSPEHRRSGIGSKLVEQALERAEREGIQELFLLTTTAEKYFPRFGFATTTRAAVPAAVKTSAEFQGACPESATVMTRRITAPFSRA
;
A
#
# COMPACT_ATOMS: atom_id res chain seq x y z
N MET A 1 -20.43 1.59 -2.60
CA MET A 1 -19.00 1.27 -2.38
C MET A 1 -18.55 1.79 -1.03
N ARG A 2 -17.95 0.91 -0.26
CA ARG A 2 -17.53 1.26 1.11
C ARG A 2 -16.05 0.99 1.28
N ILE A 3 -15.29 2.00 1.71
CA ILE A 3 -13.88 1.86 2.07
C ILE A 3 -13.83 1.69 3.59
N ARG A 4 -13.20 0.63 4.05
CA ARG A 4 -13.14 0.32 5.48
C ARG A 4 -11.87 -0.45 5.83
N GLU A 5 -11.56 -0.55 7.10
CA GLU A 5 -10.45 -1.38 7.55
C GLU A 5 -10.77 -2.85 7.30
N ALA A 6 -9.76 -3.61 6.95
CA ALA A 6 -9.91 -5.05 6.71
C ALA A 6 -10.11 -5.78 8.04
N THR A 7 -10.88 -6.85 8.00
CA THR A 7 -11.01 -7.78 9.13
C THR A 7 -10.48 -9.14 8.69
N ASP A 8 -10.29 -10.05 9.63
CA ASP A 8 -9.77 -11.39 9.32
C ASP A 8 -10.63 -12.12 8.28
N ARG A 9 -11.90 -11.79 8.20
CA ARG A 9 -12.81 -12.39 7.22
C ARG A 9 -12.49 -12.01 5.78
N ASP A 10 -11.77 -10.90 5.60
CA ASP A 10 -11.44 -10.40 4.27
C ASP A 10 -10.18 -11.03 3.70
N LEU A 11 -9.40 -11.73 4.51
CA LEU A 11 -8.07 -12.20 4.11
C LEU A 11 -8.09 -13.06 2.85
N ASP A 12 -8.98 -14.05 2.80
CA ASP A 12 -9.04 -14.96 1.65
C ASP A 12 -9.41 -14.21 0.36
N ALA A 13 -10.36 -13.29 0.46
CA ALA A 13 -10.77 -12.50 -0.71
C ALA A 13 -9.65 -11.58 -1.18
N VAL A 14 -8.92 -10.97 -0.25
CA VAL A 14 -7.79 -10.11 -0.59
C VAL A 14 -6.67 -10.92 -1.23
N GLU A 15 -6.34 -12.08 -0.66
CA GLU A 15 -5.31 -12.94 -1.22
C GLU A 15 -5.67 -13.39 -2.64
N SER A 16 -6.92 -13.77 -2.86
CA SER A 16 -7.39 -14.17 -4.19
C SER A 16 -7.25 -13.03 -5.20
N LEU A 17 -7.59 -11.82 -4.77
CA LEU A 17 -7.49 -10.65 -5.63
C LEU A 17 -6.04 -10.33 -5.97
N LEU A 18 -5.14 -10.47 -5.01
CA LEU A 18 -3.70 -10.23 -5.23
C LEU A 18 -3.13 -11.26 -6.22
N VAL A 19 -3.43 -12.55 -6.02
CA VAL A 19 -2.97 -13.61 -6.91
C VAL A 19 -3.47 -13.38 -8.33
N ALA A 20 -4.74 -13.03 -8.48
CA ALA A 20 -5.34 -12.80 -9.80
C ALA A 20 -4.69 -11.62 -10.54
N ASN A 21 -4.01 -10.74 -9.82
CA ASN A 21 -3.36 -9.55 -10.40
C ASN A 21 -1.84 -9.60 -10.29
N ASP A 22 -1.29 -10.81 -10.08
CA ASP A 22 0.16 -11.07 -10.08
C ASP A 22 0.92 -10.28 -9.00
N LEU A 23 0.30 -10.09 -7.84
CA LEU A 23 0.94 -9.42 -6.72
C LEU A 23 1.33 -10.43 -5.65
N PRO A 24 2.46 -10.21 -4.94
CA PRO A 24 2.95 -11.19 -3.97
C PRO A 24 2.08 -11.27 -2.72
N LEU A 25 2.00 -12.47 -2.15
CA LEU A 25 1.31 -12.71 -0.88
C LEU A 25 2.26 -12.63 0.32
N ASP A 26 3.57 -12.64 0.08
CA ASP A 26 4.57 -12.61 1.14
C ASP A 26 4.35 -11.40 2.05
N GLY A 27 4.18 -11.65 3.35
CA GLY A 27 3.99 -10.59 4.34
C GLY A 27 2.57 -10.07 4.49
N VAL A 28 1.61 -10.51 3.64
CA VAL A 28 0.23 -10.02 3.71
C VAL A 28 -0.43 -10.41 5.02
N ARG A 29 -0.36 -11.68 5.41
CA ARG A 29 -1.01 -12.15 6.64
C ARG A 29 -0.43 -11.48 7.87
N GLU A 30 0.87 -11.34 7.92
CA GLU A 30 1.58 -10.76 9.06
C GLU A 30 1.25 -9.29 9.26
N ASN A 31 0.87 -8.60 8.18
CA ASN A 31 0.61 -7.16 8.21
C ASN A 31 -0.85 -6.81 7.93
N PHE A 32 -1.74 -7.81 7.99
CA PHE A 32 -3.12 -7.60 7.55
C PHE A 32 -3.89 -6.59 8.40
N SER A 33 -3.47 -6.37 9.63
CA SER A 33 -4.10 -5.37 10.49
C SER A 33 -3.96 -3.94 9.98
N SER A 34 -3.02 -3.69 9.05
CA SER A 34 -2.87 -2.37 8.44
C SER A 34 -3.49 -2.28 7.04
N PHE A 35 -4.30 -3.25 6.67
CA PHE A 35 -4.96 -3.24 5.36
C PHE A 35 -6.31 -2.53 5.41
N VAL A 36 -6.63 -1.89 4.28
CA VAL A 36 -7.91 -1.23 4.03
C VAL A 36 -8.50 -1.89 2.78
N VAL A 37 -9.80 -2.09 2.76
CA VAL A 37 -10.48 -2.73 1.64
C VAL A 37 -11.60 -1.86 1.11
N ALA A 38 -11.92 -2.06 -0.18
CA ALA A 38 -13.09 -1.48 -0.81
C ALA A 38 -14.11 -2.59 -1.00
N GLU A 39 -15.26 -2.43 -0.38
CA GLU A 39 -16.33 -3.42 -0.44
C GLU A 39 -17.48 -2.89 -1.30
N ASN A 40 -17.95 -3.72 -2.23
CA ASN A 40 -19.08 -3.40 -3.09
C ASN A 40 -20.10 -4.53 -3.00
N ASN A 41 -21.20 -4.28 -2.30
CA ASN A 41 -22.28 -5.27 -2.13
C ASN A 41 -21.77 -6.60 -1.59
N GLY A 42 -20.91 -6.55 -0.59
CA GLY A 42 -20.37 -7.75 0.06
C GLY A 42 -19.17 -8.36 -0.66
N THR A 43 -18.76 -7.82 -1.79
CA THR A 43 -17.61 -8.30 -2.55
C THR A 43 -16.43 -7.35 -2.38
N ILE A 44 -15.24 -7.90 -2.16
CA ILE A 44 -14.03 -7.07 -2.06
C ILE A 44 -13.57 -6.69 -3.46
N ALA A 45 -13.62 -5.39 -3.75
CA ALA A 45 -13.27 -4.83 -5.05
C ALA A 45 -11.84 -4.29 -5.10
N GLY A 46 -11.21 -4.09 -3.96
CA GLY A 46 -9.85 -3.58 -3.92
C GLY A 46 -9.28 -3.62 -2.51
N ALA A 47 -7.98 -3.42 -2.41
CA ALA A 47 -7.28 -3.45 -1.13
C ALA A 47 -5.98 -2.65 -1.22
N ILE A 48 -5.45 -2.26 -0.08
CA ILE A 48 -4.14 -1.66 0.07
C ILE A 48 -3.71 -1.87 1.52
N GLY A 49 -2.40 -1.99 1.74
CA GLY A 49 -1.89 -2.13 3.09
C GLY A 49 -0.50 -1.56 3.22
N TYR A 50 0.07 -1.63 4.42
CA TYR A 50 1.46 -1.26 4.61
C TYR A 50 2.09 -2.12 5.70
N GLU A 51 3.41 -2.24 5.61
CA GLU A 51 4.23 -2.86 6.64
C GLU A 51 4.92 -1.75 7.42
N ARG A 52 4.74 -1.76 8.73
CA ARG A 52 5.28 -0.70 9.57
C ARG A 52 6.66 -1.07 10.14
N PHE A 53 7.59 -0.13 10.07
CA PHE A 53 8.94 -0.26 10.61
C PHE A 53 9.22 0.99 11.45
N GLY A 54 8.64 1.04 12.65
CA GLY A 54 8.78 2.21 13.52
C GLY A 54 8.05 3.43 12.95
N SER A 55 8.79 4.49 12.63
CA SER A 55 8.21 5.72 12.08
C SER A 55 8.11 5.73 10.56
N VAL A 56 8.53 4.67 9.89
CA VAL A 56 8.42 4.55 8.44
C VAL A 56 7.64 3.29 8.10
N ALA A 57 7.09 3.22 6.89
CA ALA A 57 6.34 2.05 6.47
C ALA A 57 6.48 1.84 4.96
N LEU A 58 6.21 0.62 4.53
CA LEU A 58 6.20 0.22 3.13
C LEU A 58 4.75 0.01 2.68
N LEU A 59 4.27 0.89 1.82
CA LEU A 59 2.93 0.76 1.22
C LEU A 59 2.99 -0.38 0.21
N ARG A 60 1.98 -1.25 0.23
CA ARG A 60 2.02 -2.47 -0.58
C ARG A 60 0.64 -2.97 -0.93
N SER A 61 0.60 -3.94 -1.85
CA SER A 61 -0.60 -4.72 -2.16
C SER A 61 -1.76 -3.85 -2.63
N ALA A 62 -1.45 -2.76 -3.33
CA ALA A 62 -2.47 -1.88 -3.88
C ALA A 62 -3.08 -2.55 -5.11
N VAL A 63 -4.34 -2.91 -5.00
CA VAL A 63 -5.02 -3.66 -6.06
C VAL A 63 -6.48 -3.23 -6.15
N VAL A 64 -6.98 -3.13 -7.39
CA VAL A 64 -8.41 -2.95 -7.67
C VAL A 64 -8.79 -3.99 -8.71
N SER A 65 -9.91 -4.67 -8.50
CA SER A 65 -10.36 -5.69 -9.44
C SER A 65 -10.60 -5.05 -10.81
N PRO A 66 -10.33 -5.78 -11.92
CA PRO A 66 -10.43 -5.19 -13.26
C PRO A 66 -11.78 -4.56 -13.55
N GLU A 67 -12.88 -5.16 -13.11
CA GLU A 67 -14.22 -4.64 -13.39
C GLU A 67 -14.54 -3.35 -12.61
N HIS A 68 -13.73 -2.99 -11.62
CA HIS A 68 -13.93 -1.78 -10.82
C HIS A 68 -12.87 -0.71 -11.09
N ARG A 69 -11.95 -0.94 -12.02
CA ARG A 69 -10.94 0.06 -12.38
C ARG A 69 -11.62 1.25 -13.04
N ARG A 70 -10.99 2.42 -12.90
CA ARG A 70 -11.49 3.70 -13.43
C ARG A 70 -12.73 4.23 -12.70
N SER A 71 -13.08 3.63 -11.57
CA SER A 71 -14.20 4.08 -10.75
C SER A 71 -13.79 5.01 -9.61
N GLY A 72 -12.47 5.29 -9.49
CA GLY A 72 -11.95 6.12 -8.40
C GLY A 72 -11.66 5.36 -7.13
N ILE A 73 -11.84 4.04 -7.13
CA ILE A 73 -11.61 3.22 -5.93
C ILE A 73 -10.14 3.22 -5.53
N GLY A 74 -9.24 3.10 -6.51
CA GLY A 74 -7.81 3.09 -6.23
C GLY A 74 -7.36 4.36 -5.51
N SER A 75 -7.83 5.52 -5.97
CA SER A 75 -7.50 6.79 -5.34
C SER A 75 -8.02 6.85 -3.91
N LYS A 76 -9.24 6.38 -3.67
CA LYS A 76 -9.82 6.37 -2.33
C LYS A 76 -9.05 5.45 -1.39
N LEU A 77 -8.60 4.31 -1.90
CA LEU A 77 -7.79 3.39 -1.10
C LEU A 77 -6.46 4.02 -0.72
N VAL A 78 -5.77 4.65 -1.67
CA VAL A 78 -4.50 5.33 -1.37
C VAL A 78 -4.71 6.44 -0.35
N GLU A 79 -5.75 7.27 -0.53
CA GLU A 79 -6.06 8.35 0.39
C GLU A 79 -6.33 7.85 1.80
N GLN A 80 -7.08 6.76 1.93
CA GLN A 80 -7.35 6.16 3.23
C GLN A 80 -6.09 5.61 3.90
N ALA A 81 -5.22 4.98 3.11
CA ALA A 81 -3.95 4.48 3.63
C ALA A 81 -3.06 5.63 4.12
N LEU A 82 -3.03 6.74 3.38
CA LEU A 82 -2.26 7.90 3.77
C LEU A 82 -2.80 8.53 5.05
N GLU A 83 -4.11 8.68 5.17
CA GLU A 83 -4.73 9.21 6.38
C GLU A 83 -4.43 8.33 7.59
N ARG A 84 -4.52 7.02 7.40
CA ARG A 84 -4.25 6.08 8.48
C ARG A 84 -2.80 6.15 8.92
N ALA A 85 -1.88 6.20 7.96
CA ALA A 85 -0.45 6.31 8.25
C ALA A 85 -0.17 7.58 9.06
N GLU A 86 -0.79 8.70 8.68
CA GLU A 86 -0.64 9.95 9.41
C GLU A 86 -1.15 9.82 10.84
N ARG A 87 -2.34 9.24 11.03
CA ARG A 87 -2.91 9.04 12.37
C ARG A 87 -2.04 8.15 13.25
N GLU A 88 -1.34 7.20 12.65
CA GLU A 88 -0.48 6.27 13.38
C GLU A 88 0.94 6.78 13.59
N GLY A 89 1.22 8.01 13.19
CA GLY A 89 2.53 8.62 13.42
C GLY A 89 3.61 8.19 12.46
N ILE A 90 3.25 7.60 11.33
CA ILE A 90 4.22 7.23 10.31
C ILE A 90 4.68 8.52 9.62
N GLN A 91 5.99 8.69 9.51
CA GLN A 91 6.59 9.92 8.98
C GLN A 91 7.00 9.83 7.52
N GLU A 92 7.19 8.63 7.02
CA GLU A 92 7.57 8.45 5.62
C GLU A 92 7.08 7.09 5.13
N LEU A 93 6.56 7.07 3.90
CA LEU A 93 6.14 5.85 3.23
C LEU A 93 7.05 5.59 2.04
N PHE A 94 7.35 4.31 1.83
CA PHE A 94 8.06 3.82 0.64
C PHE A 94 7.13 2.85 -0.10
N LEU A 95 7.37 2.64 -1.37
CA LEU A 95 6.71 1.59 -2.14
C LEU A 95 7.61 1.11 -3.27
N LEU A 96 7.32 -0.10 -3.73
CA LEU A 96 7.93 -0.67 -4.93
C LEU A 96 6.82 -0.88 -5.96
N THR A 97 7.05 -0.46 -7.20
CA THR A 97 6.08 -0.67 -8.27
C THR A 97 6.78 -1.01 -9.58
N THR A 98 6.18 -1.89 -10.35
CA THR A 98 6.66 -2.23 -11.69
C THR A 98 5.84 -1.56 -12.78
N THR A 99 4.64 -1.10 -12.48
CA THR A 99 3.71 -0.62 -13.50
C THR A 99 3.04 0.71 -13.17
N ALA A 100 3.18 1.22 -11.95
CA ALA A 100 2.41 2.37 -11.50
C ALA A 100 3.29 3.58 -11.13
N GLU A 101 4.50 3.66 -11.65
CA GLU A 101 5.40 4.78 -11.34
C GLU A 101 4.86 6.12 -11.86
N LYS A 102 3.89 6.10 -12.76
CA LYS A 102 3.24 7.32 -13.25
C LYS A 102 1.95 7.63 -12.50
N TYR A 103 1.45 6.67 -11.73
CA TYR A 103 0.21 6.84 -10.98
C TYR A 103 0.46 7.49 -9.62
N PHE A 104 1.45 7.00 -8.89
CA PHE A 104 1.68 7.44 -7.50
C PHE A 104 2.13 8.88 -7.33
N PRO A 105 2.77 9.54 -8.32
CA PRO A 105 3.12 10.96 -8.13
C PRO A 105 1.93 11.87 -7.82
N ARG A 106 0.72 11.52 -8.27
CA ARG A 106 -0.48 12.30 -7.96
C ARG A 106 -0.79 12.33 -6.47
N PHE A 107 -0.21 11.40 -5.69
CA PHE A 107 -0.38 11.36 -4.25
C PHE A 107 0.87 11.85 -3.50
N GLY A 108 1.77 12.54 -4.19
CA GLY A 108 2.95 13.10 -3.58
C GLY A 108 4.16 12.19 -3.49
N PHE A 109 4.11 11.01 -4.12
CA PHE A 109 5.25 10.10 -4.17
C PHE A 109 6.23 10.55 -5.25
N ALA A 110 7.52 10.39 -4.96
CA ALA A 110 8.59 10.68 -5.89
C ALA A 110 9.53 9.49 -5.98
N THR A 111 10.13 9.29 -7.14
CA THR A 111 11.11 8.23 -7.35
C THR A 111 12.32 8.46 -6.46
N THR A 112 12.81 7.39 -5.85
CA THR A 112 14.05 7.43 -5.08
C THR A 112 14.89 6.20 -5.43
N THR A 113 15.98 5.99 -4.71
CA THR A 113 16.89 4.87 -4.96
C THR A 113 16.76 3.84 -3.83
N ARG A 114 17.17 2.61 -4.12
CA ARG A 114 17.22 1.58 -3.08
C ARG A 114 18.18 1.97 -1.95
N ALA A 115 19.25 2.68 -2.27
CA ALA A 115 20.21 3.12 -1.27
C ALA A 115 19.59 4.09 -0.25
N ALA A 116 18.56 4.85 -0.65
CA ALA A 116 17.90 5.80 0.24
C ALA A 116 16.89 5.14 1.18
N VAL A 117 16.56 3.86 0.97
CA VAL A 117 15.57 3.15 1.79
C VAL A 117 16.24 2.71 3.09
N PRO A 118 15.58 2.95 4.25
CA PRO A 118 16.13 2.48 5.53
C PRO A 118 16.34 0.97 5.57
N ALA A 119 17.39 0.53 6.24
CA ALA A 119 17.72 -0.89 6.32
C ALA A 119 16.55 -1.73 6.87
N ALA A 120 15.80 -1.19 7.84
CA ALA A 120 14.67 -1.91 8.42
C ALA A 120 13.60 -2.21 7.36
N VAL A 121 13.32 -1.27 6.46
CA VAL A 121 12.33 -1.46 5.40
C VAL A 121 12.80 -2.54 4.41
N LYS A 122 14.10 -2.61 4.17
CA LYS A 122 14.66 -3.61 3.26
C LYS A 122 14.53 -5.04 3.77
N THR A 123 14.16 -5.24 5.03
CA THR A 123 13.88 -6.59 5.56
C THR A 123 12.53 -7.12 5.08
N SER A 124 11.69 -6.27 4.50
CA SER A 124 10.42 -6.72 3.93
C SER A 124 10.64 -7.75 2.84
N ALA A 125 9.75 -8.74 2.76
CA ALA A 125 9.78 -9.74 1.70
C ALA A 125 9.78 -9.10 0.31
N GLU A 126 9.14 -7.94 0.15
CA GLU A 126 9.10 -7.24 -1.14
C GLU A 126 10.50 -6.81 -1.60
N PHE A 127 11.36 -6.40 -0.67
CA PHE A 127 12.75 -6.07 -0.97
C PHE A 127 13.65 -7.31 -1.02
N GLN A 128 13.19 -8.43 -0.47
CA GLN A 128 13.96 -9.66 -0.41
C GLN A 128 13.65 -10.62 -1.56
N GLY A 129 13.07 -10.10 -2.65
CA GLY A 129 12.84 -10.88 -3.87
C GLY A 129 11.40 -11.12 -4.24
N ALA A 130 10.43 -10.77 -3.39
CA ALA A 130 9.01 -10.88 -3.76
C ALA A 130 8.65 -9.90 -4.88
N CYS A 131 9.34 -8.75 -4.94
CA CYS A 131 9.25 -7.82 -6.07
C CYS A 131 10.55 -7.88 -6.85
N PRO A 132 10.52 -7.69 -8.20
CA PRO A 132 11.75 -7.73 -9.00
C PRO A 132 12.68 -6.57 -8.69
N GLU A 133 13.96 -6.76 -8.89
CA GLU A 133 14.96 -5.70 -8.70
C GLU A 133 14.72 -4.51 -9.62
N SER A 134 14.05 -4.73 -10.75
CA SER A 134 13.70 -3.67 -11.70
C SER A 134 12.56 -2.79 -11.22
N ALA A 135 11.90 -3.13 -10.10
CA ALA A 135 10.82 -2.31 -9.57
C ALA A 135 11.32 -0.92 -9.20
N THR A 136 10.51 0.09 -9.49
CA THR A 136 10.80 1.46 -9.14
C THR A 136 10.51 1.68 -7.66
N VAL A 137 11.44 2.29 -6.94
CA VAL A 137 11.26 2.66 -5.54
C VAL A 137 10.74 4.09 -5.49
N MET A 138 9.69 4.31 -4.72
CA MET A 138 9.13 5.64 -4.54
C MET A 138 8.95 5.93 -3.06
N THR A 139 8.94 7.21 -2.71
CA THR A 139 8.80 7.64 -1.33
C THR A 139 7.93 8.89 -1.23
N ARG A 140 7.27 9.01 -0.08
CA ARG A 140 6.55 10.23 0.29
C ARG A 140 6.72 10.49 1.78
N ARG A 141 7.10 11.70 2.12
CA ARG A 141 7.10 12.13 3.52
C ARG A 141 5.68 12.51 3.92
N ILE A 142 5.30 12.10 5.12
CA ILE A 142 4.01 12.46 5.70
C ILE A 142 4.28 13.49 6.76
N THR A 143 3.84 14.73 6.50
CA THR A 143 4.04 15.81 7.44
C THR A 143 2.77 16.02 8.23
N ALA A 144 2.91 16.24 9.54
CA ALA A 144 1.78 16.60 10.36
C ALA A 144 1.21 17.94 9.91
N PRO A 145 -0.07 18.07 9.82
CA PRO A 145 -0.65 19.33 9.44
C PRO A 145 -0.29 20.38 10.43
N PHE A 146 0.08 20.31 10.88
CA PHE A 146 0.53 21.39 11.49
C PHE A 146 1.45 21.37 12.33
N SER A 147 1.82 21.02 11.98
CA SER A 147 2.82 20.95 12.70
C SER A 147 3.20 22.16 13.14
N ARG A 148 2.65 22.35 12.97
CA ARG A 148 2.94 23.01 13.17
C ARG A 148 2.84 23.95 13.79
N ALA A 149 2.69 24.04 13.83
CA ALA A 149 2.86 24.87 14.52
C ALA A 149 2.66 25.01 15.18
#